data_06713b4f8748d0f6ea70d369e0f40447
#
_entry.id   06713b4f8748d0f6ea70d369e0f40447
#
_cell.length_a   1.000
_cell.length_b   1.000
_cell.length_c   1.000
_cell.angle_alpha   90.00
_cell.angle_beta   90.00
_cell.angle_gamma   90.00
#
_symmetry.space_group_name_H-M   'P 1'
#
loop_
_entity.id
_entity.type
_entity.pdbx_description
1 polymer ?
#
loop_
_entity_poly.entity_id
_entity_poly.type
_entity_poly.pdbx_seq_one_letter_code
_entity_poly.pdbx_strand_id
1 'polypeptide(L)'
;LFFSAPSGISAVNRLFMNKPKLVVILGPTASGKTSLVVELALNFHGEIISADSVQVYRGLDVGTAKPSAGERRRVPHHLIDILDPDQEYSAALFRRHADEVIHRLHLKEIPIFVAGGTGLYLKGLNRGLFRGPAGDAQLRASMYQRAESVGEGDLYQELQRLDPEAACRIHPHDVFRIIRALEVCTLAGKPISHFQREHGFRESPYEILKIGLYREREELYRRIESRVEKMLEMGWVEEVQSLLGRGYSPQLKSMHSLGYKHIVSHLSGEIGLTRAIDLIKRDTRRYAKRQITWFKTDPEIHWFPADQNGEAEIEAIVMDFFNHC
;
A
#
# COMPACT_ATOMS: atom_id res chain seq x y z
N LEU A 1 -7.71 50.33 29.25
CA LEU A 1 -7.40 49.54 28.06
C LEU A 1 -7.01 48.12 28.50
N PHE A 2 -8.03 47.24 28.57
CA PHE A 2 -7.82 45.82 28.83
C PHE A 2 -7.55 45.11 27.48
N PHE A 3 -6.36 44.60 27.26
CA PHE A 3 -6.07 43.61 26.19
C PHE A 3 -6.49 42.26 26.72
N SER A 4 -7.58 41.73 26.20
CA SER A 4 -8.02 40.36 26.38
C SER A 4 -7.17 39.47 25.46
N ALA A 5 -6.32 38.62 26.05
CA ALA A 5 -5.65 37.54 25.32
C ALA A 5 -6.71 36.52 24.86
N PRO A 6 -6.63 35.99 23.62
CA PRO A 6 -7.52 34.91 23.18
C PRO A 6 -7.21 33.66 24.01
N SER A 7 -8.22 33.14 24.68
CA SER A 7 -8.14 31.98 25.57
C SER A 7 -7.66 30.75 24.78
N GLY A 8 -6.61 30.06 25.27
CA GLY A 8 -6.04 28.84 24.69
C GLY A 8 -7.02 27.66 24.50
N ILE A 9 -8.20 27.74 25.10
CA ILE A 9 -9.32 26.81 24.94
C ILE A 9 -9.90 26.85 23.51
N SER A 10 -9.81 28.00 22.82
CA SER A 10 -10.32 28.15 21.44
C SER A 10 -9.50 27.42 20.39
N ALA A 11 -8.17 27.30 20.54
CA ALA A 11 -7.29 26.64 19.57
C ALA A 11 -7.41 25.11 19.68
N VAL A 12 -7.43 24.58 20.89
CA VAL A 12 -7.59 23.13 21.15
C VAL A 12 -8.96 22.64 20.66
N ASN A 13 -10.04 23.38 20.90
CA ASN A 13 -11.37 23.00 20.40
C ASN A 13 -11.47 23.07 18.87
N ARG A 14 -10.76 23.97 18.17
CA ARG A 14 -10.72 23.99 16.70
C ARG A 14 -10.05 22.76 16.13
N LEU A 15 -8.95 22.30 16.72
CA LEU A 15 -8.23 21.07 16.30
C LEU A 15 -9.10 19.81 16.42
N PHE A 16 -9.95 19.73 17.44
CA PHE A 16 -10.88 18.60 17.58
C PHE A 16 -12.11 18.68 16.65
N MET A 17 -12.42 19.84 16.08
CA MET A 17 -13.56 20.03 15.18
C MET A 17 -13.19 19.83 13.70
N ASN A 18 -11.92 20.03 13.30
CA ASN A 18 -11.50 19.89 11.92
C ASN A 18 -10.91 18.50 11.65
N LYS A 19 -11.31 17.89 10.53
CA LYS A 19 -10.71 16.63 10.07
C LYS A 19 -9.24 16.86 9.70
N PRO A 20 -8.35 15.89 10.03
CA PRO A 20 -6.98 15.95 9.52
C PRO A 20 -6.95 16.02 7.99
N LYS A 21 -6.13 16.91 7.44
CA LYS A 21 -5.89 17.06 6.00
C LYS A 21 -4.75 16.17 5.56
N LEU A 22 -4.98 15.39 4.52
CA LEU A 22 -4.00 14.46 3.96
C LEU A 22 -3.80 14.74 2.46
N VAL A 23 -2.55 14.89 2.04
CA VAL A 23 -2.19 14.86 0.62
C VAL A 23 -1.71 13.45 0.27
N VAL A 24 -2.44 12.75 -0.59
CA VAL A 24 -2.15 11.37 -0.98
C VAL A 24 -1.54 11.34 -2.38
N ILE A 25 -0.26 10.99 -2.48
CA ILE A 25 0.46 10.81 -3.74
C ILE A 25 0.42 9.34 -4.14
N LEU A 26 -0.26 9.03 -5.22
CA LEU A 26 -0.47 7.66 -5.68
C LEU A 26 -0.11 7.49 -7.16
N GLY A 27 -0.07 6.25 -7.62
CA GLY A 27 0.25 5.89 -9.00
C GLY A 27 1.02 4.57 -9.09
N PRO A 28 1.36 4.11 -10.30
CA PRO A 28 2.07 2.85 -10.47
C PRO A 28 3.51 2.91 -9.93
N THR A 29 4.10 1.73 -9.70
CA THR A 29 5.53 1.66 -9.41
C THR A 29 6.34 2.31 -10.53
N ALA A 30 7.48 2.90 -10.23
CA ALA A 30 8.35 3.65 -11.15
C ALA A 30 7.75 4.94 -11.74
N SER A 31 6.59 5.44 -11.28
CA SER A 31 6.04 6.72 -11.77
C SER A 31 6.77 7.97 -11.25
N GLY A 32 7.55 7.90 -10.17
CA GLY A 32 8.26 9.05 -9.59
C GLY A 32 7.67 9.59 -8.28
N LYS A 33 6.68 8.90 -7.70
CA LYS A 33 6.00 9.32 -6.45
C LYS A 33 6.93 9.68 -5.30
N THR A 34 7.99 8.88 -5.09
CA THR A 34 8.90 9.07 -3.95
C THR A 34 9.64 10.40 -4.03
N SER A 35 10.18 10.74 -5.19
CA SER A 35 10.87 12.03 -5.40
C SER A 35 9.91 13.20 -5.15
N LEU A 36 8.73 13.16 -5.80
CA LEU A 36 7.74 14.23 -5.66
C LEU A 36 7.28 14.42 -4.22
N VAL A 37 6.95 13.34 -3.51
CA VAL A 37 6.45 13.47 -2.13
C VAL A 37 7.52 13.98 -1.18
N VAL A 38 8.79 13.64 -1.39
CA VAL A 38 9.91 14.16 -0.59
C VAL A 38 10.07 15.67 -0.81
N GLU A 39 9.99 16.14 -2.07
CA GLU A 39 10.07 17.57 -2.38
C GLU A 39 8.89 18.35 -1.80
N LEU A 40 7.66 17.86 -1.99
CA LEU A 40 6.49 18.48 -1.38
C LEU A 40 6.60 18.53 0.15
N ALA A 41 6.97 17.43 0.78
CA ALA A 41 7.11 17.38 2.23
C ALA A 41 8.21 18.34 2.75
N LEU A 42 9.29 18.57 2.00
CA LEU A 42 10.29 19.57 2.32
C LEU A 42 9.74 20.99 2.22
N ASN A 43 9.07 21.31 1.10
CA ASN A 43 8.55 22.66 0.83
C ASN A 43 7.45 23.06 1.82
N PHE A 44 6.65 22.09 2.27
CA PHE A 44 5.56 22.32 3.22
C PHE A 44 5.91 21.97 4.67
N HIS A 45 7.17 21.65 4.98
CA HIS A 45 7.61 21.22 6.33
C HIS A 45 6.77 20.05 6.89
N GLY A 46 6.37 19.13 6.03
CA GLY A 46 5.49 18.00 6.35
C GLY A 46 6.25 16.70 6.59
N GLU A 47 5.50 15.66 6.96
CA GLU A 47 6.02 14.32 7.18
C GLU A 47 5.27 13.31 6.28
N ILE A 48 5.95 12.19 5.96
CA ILE A 48 5.47 11.20 4.98
C ILE A 48 5.06 9.91 5.68
N ILE A 49 3.88 9.38 5.33
CA ILE A 49 3.41 8.05 5.70
C ILE A 49 3.53 7.15 4.47
N SER A 50 4.34 6.08 4.55
CA SER A 50 4.46 5.11 3.46
C SER A 50 3.27 4.16 3.43
N ALA A 51 2.50 4.17 2.33
CA ALA A 51 1.41 3.23 2.05
C ALA A 51 1.89 2.09 1.14
N ASP A 52 2.97 1.43 1.53
CA ASP A 52 3.57 0.29 0.84
C ASP A 52 3.54 -0.95 1.73
N SER A 53 3.15 -2.09 1.15
CA SER A 53 2.97 -3.35 1.89
C SER A 53 4.27 -4.13 2.12
N VAL A 54 5.39 -3.68 1.57
CA VAL A 54 6.68 -4.36 1.67
C VAL A 54 7.75 -3.49 2.33
N GLN A 55 7.76 -2.17 2.11
CA GLN A 55 8.70 -1.25 2.77
C GLN A 55 8.57 -1.23 4.30
N VAL A 56 7.51 -1.77 4.84
CA VAL A 56 7.26 -1.93 6.29
C VAL A 56 8.24 -2.89 6.94
N TYR A 57 8.83 -3.82 6.18
CA TYR A 57 9.73 -4.85 6.70
C TYR A 57 11.18 -4.40 6.73
N ARG A 58 11.87 -4.65 7.85
CA ARG A 58 13.31 -4.41 8.01
C ARG A 58 14.12 -5.31 7.09
N GLY A 59 15.15 -4.75 6.45
CA GLY A 59 16.05 -5.49 5.59
C GLY A 59 15.52 -5.86 4.21
N LEU A 60 14.28 -5.47 3.85
CA LEU A 60 13.78 -5.50 2.49
C LEU A 60 13.92 -4.09 1.90
N ASP A 61 15.12 -3.69 1.56
CA ASP A 61 15.49 -2.31 1.25
C ASP A 61 15.63 -2.06 -0.24
N VAL A 62 16.58 -2.75 -0.87
CA VAL A 62 16.89 -2.59 -2.29
C VAL A 62 15.71 -2.98 -3.16
N GLY A 63 15.18 -4.19 -2.95
CA GLY A 63 14.10 -4.73 -3.77
C GLY A 63 12.76 -4.01 -3.64
N THR A 64 12.58 -3.20 -2.61
CA THR A 64 11.39 -2.36 -2.43
C THR A 64 11.61 -0.91 -2.87
N ALA A 65 12.85 -0.55 -3.26
CA ALA A 65 13.31 0.82 -3.45
C ALA A 65 12.87 1.72 -2.29
N LYS A 66 13.15 1.28 -1.09
CA LYS A 66 12.91 2.02 0.14
C LYS A 66 13.66 3.36 0.09
N PRO A 67 13.08 4.46 0.56
CA PRO A 67 13.79 5.72 0.66
C PRO A 67 15.13 5.55 1.40
N SER A 68 16.20 6.08 0.84
CA SER A 68 17.53 6.01 1.40
C SER A 68 17.61 6.65 2.79
N ALA A 69 18.61 6.29 3.58
CA ALA A 69 18.84 6.93 4.86
C ALA A 69 19.06 8.45 4.73
N GLY A 70 19.58 8.91 3.57
CA GLY A 70 19.73 10.34 3.26
C GLY A 70 18.38 11.02 3.09
N GLU A 71 17.49 10.46 2.30
CA GLU A 71 16.11 10.97 2.11
C GLU A 71 15.34 10.98 3.40
N ARG A 72 15.41 9.90 4.19
CA ARG A 72 14.73 9.79 5.49
C ARG A 72 15.28 10.77 6.57
N ARG A 73 16.52 11.22 6.46
CA ARG A 73 17.06 12.30 7.32
C ARG A 73 16.55 13.68 6.94
N ARG A 74 16.25 13.89 5.65
CA ARG A 74 15.71 15.17 5.17
C ARG A 74 14.24 15.34 5.53
N VAL A 75 13.44 14.26 5.43
CA VAL A 75 12.01 14.24 5.74
C VAL A 75 11.70 13.00 6.57
N PRO A 76 10.99 13.12 7.71
CA PRO A 76 10.54 11.96 8.47
C PRO A 76 9.60 11.08 7.64
N HIS A 77 9.89 9.77 7.61
CA HIS A 77 9.05 8.76 6.98
C HIS A 77 8.51 7.79 8.02
N HIS A 78 7.21 7.62 8.05
CA HIS A 78 6.52 6.69 8.94
C HIS A 78 6.12 5.41 8.20
N LEU A 79 5.96 4.34 8.97
CA LEU A 79 5.56 3.01 8.53
C LEU A 79 6.57 2.35 7.57
N ILE A 80 7.84 2.70 7.73
CA ILE A 80 8.99 2.04 7.12
C ILE A 80 9.80 1.37 8.23
N ASP A 81 10.31 0.15 8.00
CA ASP A 81 11.16 -0.60 8.95
C ASP A 81 10.53 -0.82 10.34
N ILE A 82 9.23 -1.00 10.40
CA ILE A 82 8.52 -1.18 11.68
C ILE A 82 8.33 -2.66 12.08
N LEU A 83 8.51 -3.60 11.14
CA LEU A 83 8.30 -5.04 11.36
C LEU A 83 9.50 -5.86 10.88
N ASP A 84 9.68 -7.03 11.48
CA ASP A 84 10.60 -8.04 10.97
C ASP A 84 9.95 -8.88 9.86
N PRO A 85 10.71 -9.49 8.94
CA PRO A 85 10.18 -10.18 7.77
C PRO A 85 9.21 -11.34 8.05
N ASP A 86 9.26 -11.94 9.23
CA ASP A 86 8.41 -13.04 9.70
C ASP A 86 7.09 -12.59 10.32
N GLN A 87 6.91 -11.28 10.53
CA GLN A 87 5.69 -10.72 11.09
C GLN A 87 4.65 -10.46 10.01
N GLU A 88 3.38 -10.64 10.34
CA GLU A 88 2.29 -10.35 9.40
C GLU A 88 1.91 -8.86 9.40
N TYR A 89 1.69 -8.33 8.21
CA TYR A 89 1.12 -7.00 8.02
C TYR A 89 -0.11 -7.02 7.12
N SER A 90 -1.17 -6.37 7.56
CA SER A 90 -2.46 -6.34 6.88
C SER A 90 -2.93 -4.91 6.63
N ALA A 91 -3.94 -4.74 5.78
CA ALA A 91 -4.57 -3.43 5.57
C ALA A 91 -5.20 -2.87 6.86
N ALA A 92 -5.69 -3.72 7.76
CA ALA A 92 -6.22 -3.30 9.05
C ALA A 92 -5.13 -2.79 9.99
N LEU A 93 -3.97 -3.46 10.01
CA LEU A 93 -2.80 -3.00 10.77
C LEU A 93 -2.25 -1.69 10.20
N PHE A 94 -2.13 -1.60 8.86
CA PHE A 94 -1.74 -0.36 8.21
C PHE A 94 -2.66 0.79 8.64
N ARG A 95 -4.01 0.60 8.55
CA ARG A 95 -4.98 1.62 8.92
C ARG A 95 -4.77 2.08 10.35
N ARG A 96 -4.67 1.16 11.31
CA ARG A 96 -4.45 1.49 12.72
C ARG A 96 -3.18 2.31 12.94
N HIS A 97 -2.05 1.85 12.40
CA HIS A 97 -0.78 2.56 12.56
C HIS A 97 -0.78 3.92 11.85
N ALA A 98 -1.42 4.01 10.67
CA ALA A 98 -1.58 5.28 9.97
C ALA A 98 -2.45 6.26 10.77
N ASP A 99 -3.58 5.81 11.32
CA ASP A 99 -4.46 6.62 12.15
C ASP A 99 -3.72 7.19 13.39
N GLU A 100 -2.88 6.38 14.05
CA GLU A 100 -2.03 6.81 15.18
C GLU A 100 -1.02 7.90 14.77
N VAL A 101 -0.36 7.73 13.63
CA VAL A 101 0.57 8.74 13.09
C VAL A 101 -0.16 10.00 12.69
N ILE A 102 -1.26 9.89 11.95
CA ILE A 102 -2.07 11.03 11.49
C ILE A 102 -2.55 11.85 12.68
N HIS A 103 -3.10 11.21 13.70
CA HIS A 103 -3.58 11.90 14.90
C HIS A 103 -2.46 12.68 15.60
N ARG A 104 -1.29 12.06 15.75
CA ARG A 104 -0.11 12.70 16.36
C ARG A 104 0.38 13.91 15.56
N LEU A 105 0.43 13.81 14.22
CA LEU A 105 0.87 14.90 13.35
C LEU A 105 -0.14 16.03 13.30
N HIS A 106 -1.43 15.69 13.24
CA HIS A 106 -2.53 16.67 13.28
C HIS A 106 -2.51 17.53 14.54
N LEU A 107 -2.31 16.90 15.71
CA LEU A 107 -2.16 17.64 16.98
C LEU A 107 -0.95 18.59 17.02
N LYS A 108 0.04 18.35 16.18
CA LYS A 108 1.23 19.20 16.04
C LYS A 108 1.14 20.18 14.88
N GLU A 109 0.02 20.20 14.17
CA GLU A 109 -0.20 21.00 12.97
C GLU A 109 0.83 20.76 11.87
N ILE A 110 1.37 19.53 11.78
CA ILE A 110 2.34 19.12 10.76
C ILE A 110 1.59 18.67 9.51
N PRO A 111 1.87 19.22 8.31
CA PRO A 111 1.33 18.76 7.05
C PRO A 111 1.59 17.27 6.80
N ILE A 112 0.57 16.53 6.39
CA ILE A 112 0.61 15.08 6.29
C ILE A 112 0.56 14.65 4.83
N PHE A 113 1.61 13.97 4.39
CA PHE A 113 1.70 13.36 3.08
C PHE A 113 1.61 11.84 3.20
N VAL A 114 0.85 11.21 2.32
CA VAL A 114 0.76 9.74 2.24
C VAL A 114 1.23 9.33 0.85
N ALA A 115 2.23 8.49 0.74
CA ALA A 115 2.73 8.03 -0.54
C ALA A 115 2.69 6.52 -0.67
N GLY A 116 2.15 6.02 -1.77
CA GLY A 116 2.17 4.58 -1.99
C GLY A 116 1.46 4.09 -3.24
N GLY A 117 1.60 2.78 -3.47
CA GLY A 117 0.98 2.07 -4.59
C GLY A 117 0.04 0.96 -4.15
N THR A 118 -0.14 0.74 -2.83
CA THR A 118 -1.00 -0.31 -2.29
C THR A 118 -2.44 0.18 -2.20
N GLY A 119 -3.22 -0.02 -3.27
CA GLY A 119 -4.58 0.51 -3.41
C GLY A 119 -5.51 0.15 -2.25
N LEU A 120 -5.40 -1.08 -1.69
CA LEU A 120 -6.21 -1.49 -0.55
C LEU A 120 -5.90 -0.68 0.71
N TYR A 121 -4.63 -0.29 0.93
CA TYR A 121 -4.24 0.55 2.06
C TYR A 121 -4.85 1.95 1.94
N LEU A 122 -4.70 2.57 0.77
CA LEU A 122 -5.27 3.89 0.50
C LEU A 122 -6.80 3.88 0.55
N LYS A 123 -7.45 2.82 0.04
CA LYS A 123 -8.90 2.65 0.19
C LYS A 123 -9.31 2.53 1.65
N GLY A 124 -8.59 1.71 2.43
CA GLY A 124 -8.84 1.54 3.86
C GLY A 124 -8.70 2.83 4.64
N LEU A 125 -7.71 3.67 4.29
CA LEU A 125 -7.51 4.97 4.91
C LEU A 125 -8.64 5.95 4.61
N ASN A 126 -9.10 5.99 3.35
CA ASN A 126 -10.12 6.93 2.88
C ASN A 126 -11.55 6.51 3.21
N ARG A 127 -11.88 5.23 2.98
CA ARG A 127 -13.27 4.71 3.01
C ARG A 127 -13.52 3.72 4.15
N GLY A 128 -12.51 3.46 4.96
CA GLY A 128 -12.56 2.46 6.01
C GLY A 128 -12.43 1.01 5.51
N LEU A 129 -12.42 0.11 6.46
CA LEU A 129 -12.42 -1.34 6.24
C LEU A 129 -13.53 -1.95 7.09
N PHE A 130 -14.31 -2.86 6.52
CA PHE A 130 -15.32 -3.57 7.31
C PHE A 130 -14.68 -4.37 8.45
N ARG A 131 -15.36 -4.44 9.58
CA ARG A 131 -14.93 -5.22 10.74
C ARG A 131 -15.35 -6.67 10.55
N GLY A 132 -14.48 -7.49 9.98
CA GLY A 132 -14.65 -8.94 9.87
C GLY A 132 -13.78 -9.68 10.87
N PRO A 133 -13.94 -11.03 10.96
CA PRO A 133 -13.09 -11.85 11.81
C PRO A 133 -11.62 -11.74 11.40
N ALA A 134 -10.72 -11.87 12.36
CA ALA A 134 -9.30 -12.01 12.08
C ALA A 134 -9.07 -13.24 11.18
N GLY A 135 -7.99 -13.21 10.42
CA GLY A 135 -7.63 -14.36 9.59
C GLY A 135 -7.18 -15.54 10.44
N ASP A 136 -7.55 -16.75 10.01
CA ASP A 136 -7.12 -18.02 10.61
C ASP A 136 -6.16 -18.73 9.65
N ALA A 137 -4.89 -18.87 10.08
CA ALA A 137 -3.85 -19.44 9.24
C ALA A 137 -4.08 -20.94 8.97
N GLN A 138 -4.61 -21.69 9.94
CA GLN A 138 -4.88 -23.12 9.78
C GLN A 138 -6.04 -23.36 8.83
N LEU A 139 -7.12 -22.60 8.99
CA LEU A 139 -8.27 -22.66 8.07
C LEU A 139 -7.87 -22.30 6.63
N ARG A 140 -7.05 -21.26 6.45
CA ARG A 140 -6.53 -20.92 5.11
C ARG A 140 -5.67 -22.03 4.53
N ALA A 141 -4.74 -22.60 5.32
CA ALA A 141 -3.89 -23.69 4.87
C ALA A 141 -4.72 -24.89 4.40
N SER A 142 -5.76 -25.29 5.16
CA SER A 142 -6.65 -26.38 4.76
C SER A 142 -7.42 -26.08 3.48
N MET A 143 -7.86 -24.82 3.28
CA MET A 143 -8.54 -24.42 2.04
C MET A 143 -7.59 -24.41 0.84
N TYR A 144 -6.32 -23.97 1.01
CA TYR A 144 -5.33 -24.06 -0.06
C TYR A 144 -5.03 -25.53 -0.43
N GLN A 145 -4.83 -26.38 0.56
CA GLN A 145 -4.63 -27.82 0.32
C GLN A 145 -5.84 -28.45 -0.40
N ARG A 146 -7.05 -28.07 -0.05
CA ARG A 146 -8.27 -28.52 -0.73
C ARG A 146 -8.31 -28.01 -2.17
N ALA A 147 -7.93 -26.77 -2.45
CA ALA A 147 -7.85 -26.22 -3.81
C ALA A 147 -6.83 -26.99 -4.68
N GLU A 148 -5.71 -27.39 -4.10
CA GLU A 148 -4.68 -28.20 -4.79
C GLU A 148 -5.14 -29.64 -5.07
N SER A 149 -5.86 -30.26 -4.13
CA SER A 149 -6.26 -31.70 -4.23
C SER A 149 -7.51 -31.94 -5.05
N VAL A 150 -8.51 -31.06 -4.95
CA VAL A 150 -9.84 -31.22 -5.60
C VAL A 150 -9.98 -30.29 -6.82
N GLY A 151 -9.23 -29.20 -6.83
CA GLY A 151 -9.29 -28.18 -7.87
C GLY A 151 -9.95 -26.88 -7.37
N GLU A 152 -9.53 -25.76 -7.97
CA GLU A 152 -9.99 -24.42 -7.60
C GLU A 152 -11.51 -24.23 -7.73
N GLY A 153 -12.14 -24.96 -8.67
CA GLY A 153 -13.58 -24.88 -8.94
C GLY A 153 -14.47 -25.31 -7.76
N ASP A 154 -13.98 -26.20 -6.91
CA ASP A 154 -14.71 -26.68 -5.74
C ASP A 154 -14.96 -25.56 -4.70
N LEU A 155 -13.91 -24.79 -4.35
CA LEU A 155 -14.04 -23.64 -3.46
C LEU A 155 -14.93 -22.54 -4.04
N TYR A 156 -14.88 -22.32 -5.35
CA TYR A 156 -15.75 -21.34 -5.99
C TYR A 156 -17.23 -21.76 -5.98
N GLN A 157 -17.54 -23.03 -6.20
CA GLN A 157 -18.89 -23.55 -6.07
C GLN A 157 -19.42 -23.44 -4.64
N GLU A 158 -18.56 -23.66 -3.64
CA GLU A 158 -18.93 -23.43 -2.25
C GLU A 158 -19.25 -21.96 -1.99
N LEU A 159 -18.40 -21.04 -2.49
CA LEU A 159 -18.66 -19.61 -2.40
C LEU A 159 -19.97 -19.19 -3.06
N GLN A 160 -20.30 -19.76 -4.23
CA GLN A 160 -21.58 -19.51 -4.91
C GLN A 160 -22.78 -19.89 -4.05
N ARG A 161 -22.66 -20.94 -3.24
CA ARG A 161 -23.75 -21.38 -2.33
C ARG A 161 -23.84 -20.51 -1.08
N LEU A 162 -22.70 -20.13 -0.47
CA LEU A 162 -22.65 -19.42 0.81
C LEU A 162 -22.77 -17.91 0.66
N ASP A 163 -22.22 -17.35 -0.41
CA ASP A 163 -22.22 -15.91 -0.70
C ASP A 163 -22.30 -15.65 -2.21
N PRO A 164 -23.50 -15.82 -2.83
CA PRO A 164 -23.68 -15.60 -4.26
C PRO A 164 -23.28 -14.19 -4.70
N GLU A 165 -23.50 -13.20 -3.83
CA GLU A 165 -23.17 -11.80 -4.12
C GLU A 165 -21.65 -11.59 -4.23
N ALA A 166 -20.86 -12.18 -3.33
CA ALA A 166 -19.40 -12.15 -3.43
C ALA A 166 -18.92 -12.96 -4.64
N ALA A 167 -19.52 -14.12 -4.91
CA ALA A 167 -19.17 -14.96 -6.06
C ALA A 167 -19.35 -14.22 -7.40
N CYS A 168 -20.39 -13.42 -7.55
CA CYS A 168 -20.58 -12.59 -8.76
C CYS A 168 -19.47 -11.56 -8.99
N ARG A 169 -18.75 -11.15 -7.94
CA ARG A 169 -17.69 -10.13 -8.01
C ARG A 169 -16.28 -10.70 -8.02
N ILE A 170 -16.12 -11.94 -7.56
CA ILE A 170 -14.82 -12.61 -7.44
C ILE A 170 -14.66 -13.54 -8.64
N HIS A 171 -13.54 -13.37 -9.37
CA HIS A 171 -13.24 -14.25 -10.49
C HIS A 171 -13.04 -15.70 -10.01
N PRO A 172 -13.55 -16.75 -10.72
CA PRO A 172 -13.43 -18.16 -10.31
C PRO A 172 -11.99 -18.64 -10.04
N HIS A 173 -11.00 -18.03 -10.65
CA HIS A 173 -9.58 -18.33 -10.44
C HIS A 173 -8.89 -17.40 -9.43
N ASP A 174 -9.62 -16.53 -8.72
CA ASP A 174 -9.04 -15.71 -7.65
C ASP A 174 -9.13 -16.45 -6.32
N VAL A 175 -8.33 -17.52 -6.22
CA VAL A 175 -8.29 -18.43 -5.05
C VAL A 175 -8.09 -17.65 -3.75
N PHE A 176 -7.24 -16.63 -3.75
CA PHE A 176 -7.00 -15.82 -2.56
C PHE A 176 -8.26 -15.11 -2.05
N ARG A 177 -9.03 -14.50 -2.95
CA ARG A 177 -10.28 -13.82 -2.57
C ARG A 177 -11.39 -14.79 -2.24
N ILE A 178 -11.46 -15.93 -2.93
CA ILE A 178 -12.41 -17.01 -2.65
C ILE A 178 -12.17 -17.53 -1.23
N ILE A 179 -10.93 -17.91 -0.90
CA ILE A 179 -10.56 -18.39 0.44
C ILE A 179 -10.88 -17.34 1.50
N ARG A 180 -10.58 -16.06 1.28
CA ARG A 180 -10.94 -15.02 2.25
C ARG A 180 -12.44 -14.89 2.46
N ALA A 181 -13.22 -14.99 1.44
CA ALA A 181 -14.70 -14.92 1.54
C ALA A 181 -15.24 -16.12 2.31
N LEU A 182 -14.78 -17.33 2.01
CA LEU A 182 -15.17 -18.55 2.73
C LEU A 182 -14.70 -18.54 4.18
N GLU A 183 -13.47 -18.08 4.45
CA GLU A 183 -12.95 -17.91 5.81
C GLU A 183 -13.87 -17.01 6.64
N VAL A 184 -14.29 -15.87 6.09
CA VAL A 184 -15.22 -14.96 6.80
C VAL A 184 -16.56 -15.66 7.06
N CYS A 185 -17.10 -16.36 6.06
CA CYS A 185 -18.34 -17.13 6.24
C CYS A 185 -18.21 -18.16 7.35
N THR A 186 -17.12 -18.91 7.37
CA THR A 186 -16.87 -19.98 8.34
C THR A 186 -16.70 -19.43 9.76
N LEU A 187 -15.87 -18.38 9.92
CA LEU A 187 -15.55 -17.84 11.24
C LEU A 187 -16.65 -16.97 11.85
N ALA A 188 -17.40 -16.25 11.01
CA ALA A 188 -18.42 -15.32 11.48
C ALA A 188 -19.86 -15.85 11.33
N GLY A 189 -20.07 -16.97 10.64
CA GLY A 189 -21.42 -17.50 10.35
C GLY A 189 -22.24 -16.58 9.43
N LYS A 190 -21.63 -15.59 8.78
CA LYS A 190 -22.25 -14.62 7.88
C LYS A 190 -21.40 -14.38 6.64
N PRO A 191 -22.04 -14.16 5.46
CA PRO A 191 -21.33 -13.86 4.22
C PRO A 191 -20.45 -12.60 4.31
N ILE A 192 -19.32 -12.57 3.60
CA ILE A 192 -18.49 -11.37 3.52
C ILE A 192 -19.25 -10.19 2.90
N SER A 193 -20.14 -10.45 1.95
CA SER A 193 -21.02 -9.44 1.34
C SER A 193 -21.91 -8.73 2.36
N HIS A 194 -22.37 -9.44 3.41
CA HIS A 194 -23.14 -8.85 4.50
C HIS A 194 -22.35 -7.77 5.23
N PHE A 195 -21.10 -8.07 5.64
CA PHE A 195 -20.24 -7.10 6.31
C PHE A 195 -19.88 -5.91 5.42
N GLN A 196 -19.66 -6.16 4.12
CA GLN A 196 -19.38 -5.11 3.15
C GLN A 196 -20.57 -4.15 2.95
N ARG A 197 -21.80 -4.67 2.90
CA ARG A 197 -23.03 -3.84 2.83
C ARG A 197 -23.24 -3.03 4.10
N GLU A 198 -23.11 -3.67 5.25
CA GLU A 198 -23.28 -3.02 6.55
C GLU A 198 -22.29 -1.85 6.73
N HIS A 199 -21.05 -2.06 6.37
CA HIS A 199 -20.02 -1.02 6.41
C HIS A 199 -20.26 0.09 5.38
N GLY A 200 -20.71 -0.25 4.19
CA GLY A 200 -21.00 0.67 3.09
C GLY A 200 -19.80 1.46 2.55
N PHE A 201 -18.62 1.33 3.16
CA PHE A 201 -17.39 2.07 2.81
C PHE A 201 -17.60 3.58 2.68
N ARG A 202 -18.33 4.16 3.65
CA ARG A 202 -18.72 5.57 3.68
C ARG A 202 -17.96 6.38 4.73
N GLU A 203 -17.01 5.77 5.42
CA GLU A 203 -16.16 6.52 6.33
C GLU A 203 -15.43 7.64 5.57
N SER A 204 -15.33 8.78 6.20
CA SER A 204 -14.54 9.91 5.69
C SER A 204 -13.94 10.63 6.89
N PRO A 205 -12.99 9.99 7.61
CA PRO A 205 -12.40 10.54 8.83
C PRO A 205 -11.42 11.67 8.54
N TYR A 206 -10.98 11.80 7.31
CA TYR A 206 -9.98 12.75 6.85
C TYR A 206 -10.51 13.58 5.69
N GLU A 207 -9.97 14.77 5.52
CA GLU A 207 -10.05 15.55 4.30
C GLU A 207 -8.86 15.16 3.42
N ILE A 208 -9.11 14.66 2.20
CA ILE A 208 -8.07 14.03 1.40
C ILE A 208 -8.01 14.67 0.01
N LEU A 209 -6.84 15.22 -0.32
CA LEU A 209 -6.46 15.55 -1.69
C LEU A 209 -5.71 14.37 -2.31
N LYS A 210 -6.26 13.79 -3.38
CA LYS A 210 -5.67 12.64 -4.07
C LYS A 210 -5.00 13.07 -5.37
N ILE A 211 -3.69 12.91 -5.44
CA ILE A 211 -2.85 13.23 -6.59
C ILE A 211 -2.31 11.95 -7.20
N GLY A 212 -2.71 11.68 -8.43
CA GLY A 212 -2.28 10.52 -9.20
C GLY A 212 -1.18 10.89 -10.19
N LEU A 213 -0.04 10.20 -10.15
CA LEU A 213 1.01 10.35 -11.16
C LEU A 213 0.84 9.32 -12.27
N TYR A 214 0.84 9.79 -13.51
CA TYR A 214 0.86 8.90 -14.67
C TYR A 214 2.10 9.16 -15.54
N ARG A 215 2.46 8.16 -16.34
CA ARG A 215 3.45 8.23 -17.42
C ARG A 215 2.94 7.46 -18.61
N GLU A 216 3.38 7.83 -19.78
CA GLU A 216 3.14 7.05 -20.97
C GLU A 216 3.67 5.62 -20.82
N ARG A 217 2.93 4.65 -21.35
CA ARG A 217 3.15 3.22 -21.11
C ARG A 217 4.58 2.79 -21.41
N GLU A 218 5.13 3.24 -22.54
CA GLU A 218 6.48 2.84 -22.98
C GLU A 218 7.55 3.41 -22.07
N GLU A 219 7.39 4.65 -21.64
CA GLU A 219 8.28 5.29 -20.69
C GLU A 219 8.23 4.58 -19.33
N LEU A 220 7.03 4.30 -18.84
CA LEU A 220 6.86 3.57 -17.57
C LEU A 220 7.56 2.20 -17.62
N TYR A 221 7.47 1.48 -18.74
CA TYR A 221 8.09 0.17 -18.88
C TYR A 221 9.61 0.28 -18.93
N ARG A 222 10.17 1.24 -19.66
CA ARG A 222 11.62 1.51 -19.66
C ARG A 222 12.13 1.84 -18.25
N ARG A 223 11.41 2.66 -17.50
CA ARG A 223 11.75 3.00 -16.11
C ARG A 223 11.68 1.79 -15.17
N ILE A 224 10.70 0.92 -15.35
CA ILE A 224 10.60 -0.33 -14.58
C ILE A 224 11.82 -1.21 -14.86
N GLU A 225 12.20 -1.39 -16.11
CA GLU A 225 13.34 -2.24 -16.51
C GLU A 225 14.66 -1.69 -15.98
N SER A 226 14.93 -0.40 -16.22
CA SER A 226 16.12 0.27 -15.68
C SER A 226 16.17 0.23 -14.13
N ARG A 227 15.03 0.36 -13.46
CA ARG A 227 14.97 0.25 -12.01
C ARG A 227 15.32 -1.15 -11.51
N VAL A 228 14.86 -2.21 -12.18
CA VAL A 228 15.22 -3.59 -11.84
C VAL A 228 16.72 -3.81 -12.01
N GLU A 229 17.31 -3.31 -13.09
CA GLU A 229 18.76 -3.40 -13.33
C GLU A 229 19.56 -2.70 -12.22
N LYS A 230 19.19 -1.46 -11.89
CA LYS A 230 19.80 -0.72 -10.78
C LYS A 230 19.68 -1.42 -9.43
N MET A 231 18.54 -2.03 -9.15
CA MET A 231 18.35 -2.80 -7.91
C MET A 231 19.31 -4.00 -7.85
N LEU A 232 19.54 -4.70 -8.96
CA LEU A 232 20.50 -5.78 -9.01
C LEU A 232 21.95 -5.29 -8.85
N GLU A 233 22.31 -4.18 -9.47
CA GLU A 233 23.61 -3.52 -9.28
C GLU A 233 23.83 -3.05 -7.83
N MET A 234 22.76 -2.68 -7.13
CA MET A 234 22.79 -2.29 -5.72
C MET A 234 22.82 -3.48 -4.74
N GLY A 235 22.89 -4.72 -5.23
CA GLY A 235 23.02 -5.90 -4.39
C GLY A 235 21.69 -6.53 -3.93
N TRP A 236 20.65 -6.49 -4.78
CA TRP A 236 19.38 -7.11 -4.42
C TRP A 236 19.47 -8.63 -4.21
N VAL A 237 20.34 -9.33 -4.96
CA VAL A 237 20.54 -10.77 -4.77
C VAL A 237 21.18 -11.04 -3.41
N GLU A 238 22.20 -10.26 -3.05
CA GLU A 238 22.92 -10.33 -1.79
C GLU A 238 22.01 -9.97 -0.60
N GLU A 239 21.10 -9.02 -0.77
CA GLU A 239 20.08 -8.69 0.22
C GLU A 239 19.20 -9.91 0.54
N VAL A 240 18.67 -10.59 -0.48
CA VAL A 240 17.87 -11.80 -0.30
C VAL A 240 18.67 -12.93 0.31
N GLN A 241 19.91 -13.14 -0.15
CA GLN A 241 20.80 -14.14 0.40
C GLN A 241 21.10 -13.88 1.89
N SER A 242 21.31 -12.64 2.27
CA SER A 242 21.51 -12.23 3.67
C SER A 242 20.28 -12.52 4.53
N LEU A 243 19.08 -12.24 4.03
CA LEU A 243 17.83 -12.52 4.74
C LEU A 243 17.67 -14.05 4.98
N LEU A 244 17.89 -14.87 3.95
CA LEU A 244 17.86 -16.33 4.08
C LEU A 244 18.95 -16.83 5.04
N GLY A 245 20.16 -16.27 4.99
CA GLY A 245 21.29 -16.60 5.90
C GLY A 245 21.03 -16.23 7.35
N ARG A 246 20.16 -15.25 7.61
CA ARG A 246 19.66 -14.88 8.94
C ARG A 246 18.55 -15.80 9.45
N GLY A 247 18.15 -16.81 8.69
CA GLY A 247 17.15 -17.81 9.06
C GLY A 247 15.70 -17.45 8.69
N TYR A 248 15.45 -16.37 7.94
CA TYR A 248 14.11 -16.09 7.44
C TYR A 248 13.72 -17.12 6.38
N SER A 249 12.58 -17.78 6.60
CA SER A 249 12.08 -18.81 5.70
C SER A 249 11.71 -18.24 4.32
N PRO A 250 12.06 -18.91 3.21
CA PRO A 250 11.64 -18.53 1.87
C PRO A 250 10.11 -18.54 1.69
N GLN A 251 9.35 -19.24 2.55
CA GLN A 251 7.89 -19.31 2.52
C GLN A 251 7.20 -18.10 3.18
N LEU A 252 7.94 -17.21 3.82
CA LEU A 252 7.36 -16.00 4.44
C LEU A 252 6.66 -15.13 3.40
N LYS A 253 5.54 -14.52 3.80
CA LYS A 253 4.76 -13.63 2.94
C LYS A 253 5.61 -12.46 2.40
N SER A 254 6.52 -11.93 3.20
CA SER A 254 7.50 -10.90 2.79
C SER A 254 8.41 -11.40 1.66
N MET A 255 8.89 -12.65 1.74
CA MET A 255 9.75 -13.29 0.73
C MET A 255 8.98 -13.68 -0.53
N HIS A 256 7.65 -13.82 -0.46
CA HIS A 256 6.77 -13.98 -1.62
C HIS A 256 6.41 -12.67 -2.31
N SER A 257 6.91 -11.53 -1.82
CA SER A 257 6.70 -10.24 -2.48
C SER A 257 7.35 -10.21 -3.87
N LEU A 258 6.87 -9.28 -4.70
CA LEU A 258 7.30 -9.15 -6.09
C LEU A 258 8.80 -8.89 -6.16
N GLY A 259 9.49 -9.68 -6.94
CA GLY A 259 10.94 -9.66 -7.09
C GLY A 259 11.63 -10.62 -6.12
N TYR A 260 11.38 -10.52 -4.82
CA TYR A 260 11.97 -11.39 -3.81
C TYR A 260 11.75 -12.88 -4.11
N LYS A 261 10.50 -13.29 -4.38
CA LYS A 261 10.19 -14.68 -4.75
C LYS A 261 11.01 -15.22 -5.93
N HIS A 262 11.30 -14.38 -6.92
CA HIS A 262 12.08 -14.82 -8.09
C HIS A 262 13.56 -14.96 -7.77
N ILE A 263 14.10 -14.10 -6.90
CA ILE A 263 15.48 -14.21 -6.42
C ILE A 263 15.60 -15.43 -5.49
N VAL A 264 14.60 -15.70 -4.64
CA VAL A 264 14.54 -16.94 -3.84
C VAL A 264 14.58 -18.16 -4.74
N SER A 265 13.75 -18.23 -5.81
CA SER A 265 13.80 -19.35 -6.78
C SER A 265 15.14 -19.45 -7.52
N HIS A 266 15.84 -18.34 -7.73
CA HIS A 266 17.20 -18.38 -8.27
C HIS A 266 18.19 -18.95 -7.25
N LEU A 267 18.17 -18.49 -6.02
CA LEU A 267 19.09 -18.94 -4.95
C LEU A 267 18.84 -20.41 -4.56
N SER A 268 17.61 -20.92 -4.72
CA SER A 268 17.29 -22.34 -4.54
C SER A 268 17.69 -23.23 -5.75
N GLY A 269 18.18 -22.63 -6.84
CA GLY A 269 18.59 -23.37 -8.04
C GLY A 269 17.46 -23.77 -8.99
N GLU A 270 16.21 -23.34 -8.72
CA GLU A 270 15.04 -23.64 -9.56
C GLU A 270 15.11 -22.94 -10.93
N ILE A 271 15.64 -21.72 -10.97
CA ILE A 271 15.79 -20.93 -12.19
C ILE A 271 17.15 -20.21 -12.23
N GLY A 272 17.67 -19.98 -13.44
CA GLY A 272 18.87 -19.16 -13.63
C GLY A 272 18.59 -17.65 -13.39
N LEU A 273 19.63 -16.88 -13.07
CA LEU A 273 19.52 -15.44 -12.76
C LEU A 273 18.86 -14.63 -13.90
N THR A 274 19.28 -14.86 -15.14
CA THR A 274 18.69 -14.20 -16.32
C THR A 274 17.18 -14.41 -16.37
N ARG A 275 16.72 -15.64 -16.13
CA ARG A 275 15.29 -15.97 -16.09
C ARG A 275 14.57 -15.28 -14.94
N ALA A 276 15.19 -15.21 -13.75
CA ALA A 276 14.65 -14.47 -12.61
C ALA A 276 14.44 -12.98 -12.96
N ILE A 277 15.42 -12.34 -13.58
CA ILE A 277 15.38 -10.94 -14.02
C ILE A 277 14.22 -10.71 -15.00
N ASP A 278 14.07 -11.55 -16.02
CA ASP A 278 12.99 -11.46 -16.99
C ASP A 278 11.60 -11.55 -16.33
N LEU A 279 11.47 -12.48 -15.38
CA LEU A 279 10.25 -12.66 -14.60
C LEU A 279 9.96 -11.45 -13.71
N ILE A 280 10.96 -10.87 -13.05
CA ILE A 280 10.83 -9.67 -12.25
C ILE A 280 10.35 -8.51 -13.12
N LYS A 281 10.99 -8.23 -14.25
CA LYS A 281 10.60 -7.17 -15.20
C LYS A 281 9.15 -7.35 -15.67
N ARG A 282 8.81 -8.58 -16.11
CA ARG A 282 7.45 -8.93 -16.57
C ARG A 282 6.40 -8.70 -15.48
N ASP A 283 6.65 -9.23 -14.29
CA ASP A 283 5.65 -9.21 -13.22
C ASP A 283 5.52 -7.81 -12.58
N THR A 284 6.60 -7.00 -12.61
CA THR A 284 6.55 -5.58 -12.23
C THR A 284 5.71 -4.77 -13.21
N ARG A 285 5.82 -5.00 -14.54
CA ARG A 285 4.94 -4.37 -15.53
C ARG A 285 3.47 -4.76 -15.32
N ARG A 286 3.20 -6.05 -15.01
CA ARG A 286 1.85 -6.53 -14.68
C ARG A 286 1.31 -5.89 -13.41
N TYR A 287 2.17 -5.72 -12.40
CA TYR A 287 1.81 -5.05 -11.15
C TYR A 287 1.46 -3.59 -11.38
N ALA A 288 2.28 -2.86 -12.13
CA ALA A 288 2.00 -1.47 -12.52
C ALA A 288 0.66 -1.34 -13.26
N LYS A 289 0.36 -2.26 -14.21
CA LYS A 289 -0.95 -2.30 -14.89
C LYS A 289 -2.11 -2.49 -13.90
N ARG A 290 -1.97 -3.40 -12.92
CA ARG A 290 -3.01 -3.61 -11.89
C ARG A 290 -3.22 -2.37 -11.02
N GLN A 291 -2.14 -1.67 -10.65
CA GLN A 291 -2.23 -0.41 -9.90
C GLN A 291 -3.00 0.66 -10.70
N ILE A 292 -2.67 0.84 -11.97
CA ILE A 292 -3.37 1.80 -12.86
C ILE A 292 -4.85 1.46 -12.95
N THR A 293 -5.19 0.18 -13.20
CA THR A 293 -6.58 -0.28 -13.27
C THR A 293 -7.33 -0.02 -11.96
N TRP A 294 -6.68 -0.26 -10.83
CA TRP A 294 -7.26 0.01 -9.51
C TRP A 294 -7.55 1.49 -9.31
N PHE A 295 -6.57 2.34 -9.55
CA PHE A 295 -6.71 3.78 -9.29
C PHE A 295 -7.64 4.48 -10.27
N LYS A 296 -7.76 4.03 -11.51
CA LYS A 296 -8.70 4.57 -12.50
C LYS A 296 -10.19 4.44 -12.09
N THR A 297 -10.50 3.58 -11.11
CA THR A 297 -11.88 3.44 -10.60
C THR A 297 -12.27 4.51 -9.59
N ASP A 298 -11.32 5.34 -9.12
CA ASP A 298 -11.58 6.42 -8.17
C ASP A 298 -11.63 7.77 -8.91
N PRO A 299 -12.82 8.38 -9.07
CA PRO A 299 -12.98 9.64 -9.80
C PRO A 299 -12.46 10.86 -9.03
N GLU A 300 -12.15 10.72 -7.74
CA GLU A 300 -11.63 11.80 -6.90
C GLU A 300 -10.12 12.01 -7.07
N ILE A 301 -9.45 11.25 -7.95
CA ILE A 301 -8.02 11.37 -8.20
C ILE A 301 -7.77 12.43 -9.27
N HIS A 302 -7.02 13.46 -8.91
CA HIS A 302 -6.46 14.43 -9.85
C HIS A 302 -5.19 13.85 -10.49
N TRP A 303 -5.24 13.60 -11.79
CA TRP A 303 -4.15 12.96 -12.52
C TRP A 303 -3.21 13.96 -13.17
N PHE A 304 -1.91 13.85 -12.90
CA PHE A 304 -0.86 14.70 -13.45
C PHE A 304 0.21 13.88 -14.18
N PRO A 305 0.79 14.42 -15.26
CA PRO A 305 1.98 13.86 -15.85
C PRO A 305 3.12 13.95 -14.83
N ALA A 306 3.95 12.91 -14.78
CA ALA A 306 5.08 12.90 -13.85
C ALA A 306 6.32 13.56 -14.51
N ASP A 307 6.21 14.85 -14.79
CA ASP A 307 7.22 15.74 -15.35
C ASP A 307 7.25 17.08 -14.59
N GLN A 308 8.16 17.98 -14.97
CA GLN A 308 8.34 19.28 -14.29
C GLN A 308 7.10 20.18 -14.36
N ASN A 309 6.33 20.11 -15.44
CA ASN A 309 5.10 20.91 -15.58
C ASN A 309 4.03 20.43 -14.59
N GLY A 310 3.86 19.12 -14.44
CA GLY A 310 2.95 18.53 -13.48
C GLY A 310 3.35 18.83 -12.04
N GLU A 311 4.63 18.90 -11.72
CA GLU A 311 5.13 19.19 -10.37
C GLU A 311 4.74 20.58 -9.88
N ALA A 312 4.89 21.61 -10.72
CA ALA A 312 4.52 22.99 -10.37
C ALA A 312 2.99 23.15 -10.16
N GLU A 313 2.17 22.50 -10.98
CA GLU A 313 0.72 22.51 -10.83
C GLU A 313 0.29 21.77 -9.54
N ILE A 314 0.92 20.64 -9.24
CA ILE A 314 0.67 19.89 -8.00
C ILE A 314 1.00 20.75 -6.77
N GLU A 315 2.13 21.45 -6.75
CA GLU A 315 2.53 22.30 -5.61
C GLU A 315 1.51 23.42 -5.35
N ALA A 316 0.99 24.05 -6.39
CA ALA A 316 -0.05 25.07 -6.28
C ALA A 316 -1.35 24.53 -5.68
N ILE A 317 -1.80 23.35 -6.13
CA ILE A 317 -3.00 22.70 -5.60
C ILE A 317 -2.81 22.25 -4.14
N VAL A 318 -1.65 21.75 -3.78
CA VAL A 318 -1.32 21.36 -2.41
C VAL A 318 -1.32 22.57 -1.48
N MET A 319 -0.77 23.71 -1.94
CA MET A 319 -0.78 24.97 -1.19
C MET A 319 -2.21 25.46 -0.95
N ASP A 320 -3.02 25.46 -2.00
CA ASP A 320 -4.44 25.83 -1.90
C ASP A 320 -5.18 24.91 -0.91
N PHE A 321 -4.99 23.61 -1.00
CA PHE A 321 -5.62 22.63 -0.11
C PHE A 321 -5.26 22.84 1.36
N PHE A 322 -4.02 23.15 1.71
CA PHE A 322 -3.65 23.40 3.10
C PHE A 322 -4.12 24.78 3.60
N ASN A 323 -4.21 25.78 2.74
CA ASN A 323 -4.60 27.15 3.10
C ASN A 323 -6.11 27.36 3.24
N HIS A 324 -6.94 26.58 2.56
CA HIS A 324 -8.40 26.67 2.74
C HIS A 324 -8.81 26.02 4.07
N CYS A 325 -9.35 26.85 4.98
CA CYS A 325 -9.93 26.43 6.28
C CYS A 325 -11.41 26.07 6.12
#